data_5284360f8398ed80c87b76fd3b0dd36a
#
_entry.id   5284360f8398ed80c87b76fd3b0dd36a
#
_cell.length_a   1.000
_cell.length_b   1.000
_cell.length_c   1.000
_cell.angle_alpha   90.00
_cell.angle_beta   90.00
_cell.angle_gamma   90.00
#
_symmetry.space_group_name_H-M   'P 1'
#
loop_
_entity.id
_entity.type
_entity.pdbx_description
1 polymer ?
#
loop_
_entity_poly.entity_id
_entity_poly.type
_entity_poly.pdbx_seq_one_letter_code
_entity_poly.pdbx_strand_id
1 'polypeptide(L)'
;QALYAWLYRNDKCWMLAFNAEHKEQRTNPELKVDWHRRDLVTIRKLRNLYQGLDETYVVPRISANYLLDQLSHSNTIKKNLDKLPLVKMFLQRYTETITEYQLRRLTTTCVDLLRGGEPLKKWVVLRQAGLSQERLTADAQTTLDELRLF
;
A
#
# COMPACT_ATOMS: atom_id res chain seq x y z
N GLN A 1 10.57 10.70 -33.63
CA GLN A 1 10.22 11.86 -32.77
C GLN A 1 10.66 13.20 -33.38
N ALA A 2 11.82 13.28 -34.04
CA ALA A 2 12.34 14.53 -34.61
C ALA A 2 11.46 15.11 -35.74
N LEU A 3 10.93 14.26 -36.61
CA LEU A 3 10.07 14.68 -37.73
C LEU A 3 8.76 15.30 -37.25
N TYR A 4 8.13 14.69 -36.24
CA TYR A 4 6.88 15.21 -35.65
C TYR A 4 7.08 16.59 -35.03
N ALA A 5 8.16 16.76 -34.27
CA ALA A 5 8.49 18.02 -33.64
C ALA A 5 8.81 19.11 -34.69
N TRP A 6 9.44 18.74 -35.81
CA TRP A 6 9.72 19.65 -36.89
C TRP A 6 8.43 20.09 -37.60
N LEU A 7 7.54 19.15 -37.97
CA LEU A 7 6.21 19.44 -38.55
C LEU A 7 5.38 20.32 -37.63
N TYR A 8 5.35 20.03 -36.35
CA TYR A 8 4.60 20.85 -35.38
C TYR A 8 5.07 22.29 -35.31
N ARG A 9 6.37 22.56 -35.52
CA ARG A 9 6.93 23.91 -35.54
C ARG A 9 6.71 24.66 -36.86
N ASN A 10 6.76 23.94 -37.97
CA ASN A 10 6.75 24.57 -39.32
C ASN A 10 5.37 24.58 -39.97
N ASP A 11 4.55 23.56 -39.72
CA ASP A 11 3.22 23.45 -40.32
C ASP A 11 2.20 22.80 -39.38
N LYS A 12 1.99 23.49 -38.25
CA LYS A 12 1.07 23.04 -37.21
C LYS A 12 -0.37 22.87 -37.72
N CYS A 13 -0.82 23.81 -38.57
CA CYS A 13 -2.22 23.81 -39.06
C CYS A 13 -2.49 22.59 -39.92
N TRP A 14 -1.60 22.31 -40.87
CA TRP A 14 -1.71 21.13 -41.74
C TRP A 14 -1.66 19.84 -40.92
N MET A 15 -0.70 19.74 -39.99
CA MET A 15 -0.54 18.54 -39.19
C MET A 15 -1.75 18.27 -38.27
N LEU A 16 -2.36 19.32 -37.73
CA LEU A 16 -3.56 19.15 -36.88
C LEU A 16 -4.77 18.78 -37.74
N ALA A 17 -4.93 19.37 -38.96
CA ALA A 17 -5.97 19.02 -39.89
C ALA A 17 -5.82 17.56 -40.38
N PHE A 18 -4.62 17.17 -40.78
CA PHE A 18 -4.31 15.80 -41.17
C PHE A 18 -4.60 14.79 -40.05
N ASN A 19 -4.19 15.09 -38.84
CA ASN A 19 -4.47 14.23 -37.69
C ASN A 19 -5.96 14.15 -37.34
N ALA A 20 -6.72 15.24 -37.56
CA ALA A 20 -8.16 15.26 -37.35
C ALA A 20 -8.90 14.42 -38.37
N GLU A 21 -8.49 14.52 -39.66
CA GLU A 21 -9.07 13.77 -40.79
C GLU A 21 -8.74 12.27 -40.71
N HIS A 22 -7.49 11.94 -40.30
CA HIS A 22 -7.00 10.57 -40.16
C HIS A 22 -7.12 10.02 -38.74
N LYS A 23 -7.80 10.74 -37.83
CA LYS A 23 -8.11 10.26 -36.51
C LYS A 23 -9.13 9.13 -36.63
N GLU A 24 -8.63 7.92 -36.91
CA GLU A 24 -9.45 6.73 -36.77
C GLU A 24 -10.15 6.79 -35.42
N GLN A 25 -11.47 6.77 -35.44
CA GLN A 25 -12.24 6.58 -34.23
C GLN A 25 -11.86 5.19 -33.73
N ARG A 26 -10.86 5.14 -32.85
CA ARG A 26 -10.49 3.92 -32.13
C ARG A 26 -11.63 3.57 -31.19
N THR A 27 -12.77 3.27 -31.73
CA THR A 27 -13.88 2.62 -31.04
C THR A 27 -13.59 1.11 -31.01
N ASN A 28 -12.46 0.75 -30.43
CA ASN A 28 -12.23 -0.65 -30.14
C ASN A 28 -12.82 -0.92 -28.75
N PRO A 29 -14.07 -1.45 -28.66
CA PRO A 29 -14.72 -1.73 -27.40
C PRO A 29 -13.91 -2.75 -26.56
N GLU A 30 -13.05 -3.55 -27.21
CA GLU A 30 -12.16 -4.51 -26.56
C GLU A 30 -11.04 -3.85 -25.72
N LEU A 31 -10.75 -2.56 -25.93
CA LEU A 31 -9.74 -1.82 -25.15
C LEU A 31 -10.29 -1.15 -23.90
N LYS A 32 -11.61 -1.21 -23.64
CA LYS A 32 -12.15 -0.73 -22.38
C LYS A 32 -11.78 -1.68 -21.27
N VAL A 33 -11.03 -1.16 -20.29
CA VAL A 33 -10.66 -1.93 -19.10
C VAL A 33 -11.94 -2.33 -18.36
N ASP A 34 -12.16 -3.63 -18.20
CA ASP A 34 -13.20 -4.17 -17.34
C ASP A 34 -12.77 -3.99 -15.88
N TRP A 35 -13.22 -2.88 -15.29
CA TRP A 35 -12.89 -2.51 -13.91
C TRP A 35 -13.50 -3.47 -12.89
N HIS A 36 -14.67 -4.02 -13.15
CA HIS A 36 -15.31 -4.99 -12.26
C HIS A 36 -14.49 -6.29 -12.18
N ARG A 37 -14.13 -6.85 -13.32
CA ARG A 37 -13.26 -8.03 -13.37
C ARG A 37 -11.91 -7.75 -12.73
N ARG A 38 -11.36 -6.55 -12.96
CA ARG A 38 -10.07 -6.13 -12.39
C ARG A 38 -10.15 -6.02 -10.88
N ASP A 39 -11.25 -5.49 -10.33
CA ASP A 39 -11.49 -5.40 -8.89
C ASP A 39 -11.49 -6.80 -8.25
N LEU A 40 -12.26 -7.74 -8.81
CA LEU A 40 -12.31 -9.12 -8.34
C LEU A 40 -10.96 -9.85 -8.39
N VAL A 41 -10.18 -9.63 -9.44
CA VAL A 41 -8.84 -10.24 -9.56
C VAL A 41 -7.88 -9.61 -8.56
N THR A 42 -7.94 -8.30 -8.40
CA THR A 42 -7.04 -7.56 -7.50
C THR A 42 -7.31 -7.90 -6.04
N ILE A 43 -8.60 -7.99 -5.63
CA ILE A 43 -8.94 -8.35 -4.25
C ILE A 43 -8.50 -9.77 -3.89
N ARG A 44 -8.62 -10.73 -4.82
CA ARG A 44 -8.11 -12.10 -4.59
C ARG A 44 -6.60 -12.11 -4.35
N LYS A 45 -5.84 -11.34 -5.14
CA LYS A 45 -4.39 -11.22 -4.97
C LYS A 45 -4.03 -10.58 -3.63
N LEU A 46 -4.72 -9.49 -3.25
CA LEU A 46 -4.52 -8.82 -1.96
C LEU A 46 -4.82 -9.75 -0.79
N ARG A 47 -5.90 -10.52 -0.86
CA ARG A 47 -6.26 -11.49 0.18
C ARG A 47 -5.17 -12.56 0.36
N ASN A 48 -4.71 -13.15 -0.73
CA ASN A 48 -3.66 -14.18 -0.68
C ASN A 48 -2.36 -13.59 -0.12
N LEU A 49 -2.00 -12.38 -0.56
CA LEU A 49 -0.83 -11.67 -0.05
C LEU A 49 -0.95 -11.40 1.45
N TYR A 50 -2.09 -10.90 1.91
CA TYR A 50 -2.34 -10.60 3.31
C TYR A 50 -2.28 -11.87 4.19
N GLN A 51 -2.87 -12.97 3.73
CA GLN A 51 -2.80 -14.26 4.43
C GLN A 51 -1.36 -14.78 4.58
N GLY A 52 -0.51 -14.57 3.56
CA GLY A 52 0.91 -14.92 3.64
C GLY A 52 1.74 -14.03 4.58
N LEU A 53 1.26 -12.82 4.91
CA LEU A 53 1.96 -11.94 5.87
C LEU A 53 1.84 -12.40 7.32
N ASP A 54 0.77 -13.11 7.66
CA ASP A 54 0.50 -13.58 9.02
C ASP A 54 1.53 -14.61 9.51
N GLU A 55 2.26 -15.24 8.58
CA GLU A 55 3.30 -16.23 8.88
C GLU A 55 4.68 -15.60 9.13
N THR A 56 4.82 -14.29 8.92
CA THR A 56 6.11 -13.61 8.97
C THR A 56 6.23 -12.72 10.21
N TYR A 57 7.08 -13.07 11.15
CA TYR A 57 7.27 -12.37 12.43
C TYR A 57 7.71 -10.90 12.32
N VAL A 58 8.37 -10.51 11.23
CA VAL A 58 8.91 -9.15 11.04
C VAL A 58 8.29 -8.51 9.81
N VAL A 59 7.02 -8.13 9.93
CA VAL A 59 6.33 -7.41 8.86
C VAL A 59 6.46 -5.91 9.12
N PRO A 60 6.82 -5.09 8.11
CA PRO A 60 6.73 -3.65 8.20
C PRO A 60 5.26 -3.22 8.41
N ARG A 61 5.04 -1.94 8.64
CA ARG A 61 3.67 -1.43 8.76
C ARG A 61 2.85 -1.80 7.52
N ILE A 62 1.74 -2.50 7.74
CA ILE A 62 0.81 -2.93 6.69
C ILE A 62 0.00 -1.70 6.23
N SER A 63 0.62 -0.85 5.43
CA SER A 63 -0.04 0.31 4.83
C SER A 63 -0.68 -0.04 3.48
N ALA A 64 -1.63 0.80 3.03
CA ALA A 64 -2.23 0.64 1.71
C ALA A 64 -1.17 0.64 0.59
N ASN A 65 -0.18 1.53 0.69
CA ASN A 65 0.93 1.56 -0.26
C ASN A 65 1.74 0.28 -0.23
N TYR A 66 2.09 -0.21 0.96
CA TYR A 66 2.84 -1.45 1.12
C TYR A 66 2.13 -2.63 0.42
N LEU A 67 0.83 -2.81 0.67
CA LEU A 67 0.05 -3.88 0.05
C LEU A 67 -0.06 -3.73 -1.47
N LEU A 68 -0.32 -2.52 -1.95
CA LEU A 68 -0.48 -2.26 -3.37
C LEU A 68 0.84 -2.38 -4.14
N ASP A 69 1.98 -2.02 -3.53
CA ASP A 69 3.29 -2.09 -4.18
C ASP A 69 3.78 -3.53 -4.40
N GLN A 70 3.21 -4.50 -3.68
CA GLN A 70 3.44 -5.93 -3.92
C GLN A 70 2.70 -6.44 -5.18
N LEU A 71 1.78 -5.65 -5.73
CA LEU A 71 1.00 -6.05 -6.90
C LEU A 71 1.62 -5.53 -8.20
N SER A 72 1.49 -6.31 -9.27
CA SER A 72 1.74 -5.82 -10.62
C SER A 72 0.79 -4.67 -10.94
N HIS A 73 1.29 -3.62 -11.61
CA HIS A 73 0.51 -2.43 -11.99
C HIS A 73 -0.02 -1.59 -10.82
N SER A 74 0.68 -1.55 -9.68
CA SER A 74 0.32 -0.80 -8.48
C SER A 74 -0.08 0.66 -8.77
N ASN A 75 0.67 1.37 -9.62
CA ASN A 75 0.39 2.75 -10.00
C ASN A 75 -0.96 2.93 -10.70
N THR A 76 -1.34 1.96 -11.57
CA THR A 76 -2.65 2.01 -12.25
C THR A 76 -3.79 1.76 -11.26
N ILE A 77 -3.59 0.84 -10.32
CA ILE A 77 -4.56 0.55 -9.26
C ILE A 77 -4.73 1.77 -8.36
N LYS A 78 -3.63 2.36 -7.87
CA LYS A 78 -3.64 3.56 -7.03
C LYS A 78 -4.39 4.73 -7.68
N LYS A 79 -4.14 4.99 -8.97
CA LYS A 79 -4.80 6.07 -9.73
C LYS A 79 -6.30 5.85 -9.99
N ASN A 80 -6.77 4.60 -9.94
CA ASN A 80 -8.14 4.24 -10.27
C ASN A 80 -8.86 3.55 -9.09
N LEU A 81 -8.45 3.82 -7.87
CA LEU A 81 -8.99 3.16 -6.68
C LEU A 81 -10.51 3.38 -6.53
N ASP A 82 -11.03 4.50 -7.01
CA ASP A 82 -12.48 4.79 -6.99
C ASP A 82 -13.30 3.86 -7.91
N LYS A 83 -12.64 3.22 -8.88
CA LYS A 83 -13.26 2.23 -9.78
C LYS A 83 -13.13 0.79 -9.23
N LEU A 84 -12.52 0.63 -8.06
CA LEU A 84 -12.20 -0.65 -7.42
C LEU A 84 -12.76 -0.70 -6.00
N PRO A 85 -14.10 -0.76 -5.84
CA PRO A 85 -14.75 -0.65 -4.53
C PRO A 85 -14.35 -1.78 -3.57
N LEU A 86 -14.18 -3.02 -4.04
CA LEU A 86 -13.77 -4.14 -3.18
C LEU A 86 -12.34 -3.98 -2.68
N VAL A 87 -11.43 -3.53 -3.54
CA VAL A 87 -10.06 -3.20 -3.15
C VAL A 87 -10.04 -2.08 -2.12
N LYS A 88 -10.83 -1.01 -2.34
CA LYS A 88 -10.94 0.12 -1.41
C LYS A 88 -11.42 -0.33 -0.03
N MET A 89 -12.49 -1.12 0.04
CA MET A 89 -13.02 -1.68 1.29
C MET A 89 -11.99 -2.58 1.99
N PHE A 90 -11.28 -3.41 1.23
CA PHE A 90 -10.23 -4.26 1.78
C PHE A 90 -9.12 -3.43 2.41
N LEU A 91 -8.62 -2.43 1.70
CA LEU A 91 -7.57 -1.55 2.24
C LEU A 91 -8.04 -0.83 3.51
N GLN A 92 -9.26 -0.31 3.53
CA GLN A 92 -9.83 0.34 4.73
C GLN A 92 -9.90 -0.60 5.94
N ARG A 93 -10.15 -1.90 5.70
CA ARG A 93 -10.31 -2.90 6.76
C ARG A 93 -9.01 -3.46 7.29
N TYR A 94 -8.03 -3.66 6.41
CA TYR A 94 -6.84 -4.47 6.69
C TYR A 94 -5.53 -3.69 6.71
N THR A 95 -5.55 -2.37 6.52
CA THR A 95 -4.36 -1.54 6.69
C THR A 95 -4.25 -1.03 8.12
N GLU A 96 -3.02 -1.00 8.61
CA GLU A 96 -2.70 -0.53 9.96
C GLU A 96 -2.56 1.00 10.01
N THR A 97 -3.11 1.59 11.04
CA THR A 97 -2.73 2.93 11.51
C THR A 97 -1.31 2.90 12.12
N ILE A 98 -0.75 4.06 12.42
CA ILE A 98 0.55 4.14 13.12
C ILE A 98 0.44 3.53 14.51
N THR A 99 -0.67 3.78 15.21
CA THR A 99 -0.93 3.25 16.56
C THR A 99 -1.01 1.72 16.55
N GLU A 100 -1.82 1.14 15.66
CA GLU A 100 -1.95 -0.31 15.55
C GLU A 100 -0.61 -0.99 15.22
N TYR A 101 0.17 -0.41 14.33
CA TYR A 101 1.52 -0.89 14.03
C TYR A 101 2.43 -0.88 15.26
N GLN A 102 2.44 0.23 16.01
CA GLN A 102 3.26 0.33 17.21
C GLN A 102 2.82 -0.65 18.29
N LEU A 103 1.51 -0.78 18.53
CA LEU A 103 0.95 -1.73 19.48
C LEU A 103 1.30 -3.17 19.10
N ARG A 104 1.12 -3.55 17.83
CA ARG A 104 1.50 -4.88 17.34
C ARG A 104 3.00 -5.16 17.60
N ARG A 105 3.88 -4.21 17.27
CA ARG A 105 5.33 -4.35 17.49
C ARG A 105 5.67 -4.51 18.95
N LEU A 106 5.09 -3.71 19.84
CA LEU A 106 5.29 -3.80 21.28
C LEU A 106 4.81 -5.16 21.80
N THR A 107 3.58 -5.56 21.49
CA THR A 107 2.99 -6.81 21.96
C THR A 107 3.80 -8.02 21.50
N THR A 108 4.15 -8.11 20.23
CA THR A 108 4.96 -9.22 19.71
C THR A 108 6.30 -9.29 20.43
N THR A 109 6.99 -8.16 20.58
CA THR A 109 8.28 -8.11 21.27
C THR A 109 8.16 -8.53 22.74
N CYS A 110 7.12 -8.09 23.45
CA CYS A 110 6.90 -8.51 24.84
C CYS A 110 6.66 -10.01 24.96
N VAL A 111 5.85 -10.59 24.05
CA VAL A 111 5.60 -12.04 24.03
C VAL A 111 6.90 -12.82 23.78
N ASP A 112 7.75 -12.34 22.87
CA ASP A 112 9.02 -12.99 22.55
C ASP A 112 10.02 -12.93 23.72
N LEU A 113 10.12 -11.78 24.37
CA LEU A 113 10.94 -11.62 25.59
C LEU A 113 10.48 -12.55 26.71
N LEU A 114 9.16 -12.61 26.97
CA LEU A 114 8.59 -13.49 27.99
C LEU A 114 8.85 -14.97 27.69
N ARG A 115 8.71 -15.38 26.42
CA ARG A 115 9.04 -16.73 25.97
C ARG A 115 10.52 -17.06 26.13
N GLY A 116 11.39 -16.08 25.95
CA GLY A 116 12.82 -16.20 26.18
C GLY A 116 13.24 -16.13 27.66
N GLY A 117 12.31 -15.88 28.57
CA GLY A 117 12.62 -15.68 29.99
C GLY A 117 13.36 -14.38 30.31
N GLU A 118 13.30 -13.41 29.36
CA GLU A 118 13.98 -12.13 29.53
C GLU A 118 13.08 -11.10 30.26
N PRO A 119 13.68 -10.21 31.06
CA PRO A 119 12.91 -9.21 31.79
C PRO A 119 12.36 -8.13 30.85
N LEU A 120 11.09 -7.73 31.04
CA LEU A 120 10.42 -6.68 30.31
C LEU A 120 10.92 -5.29 30.73
N LYS A 121 12.15 -4.92 30.34
CA LYS A 121 12.66 -3.56 30.53
C LYS A 121 12.26 -2.68 29.38
N LYS A 122 11.70 -1.50 29.63
CA LYS A 122 11.21 -0.53 28.66
C LYS A 122 12.18 -0.30 27.48
N TRP A 123 13.46 -0.07 27.77
CA TRP A 123 14.47 0.18 26.74
C TRP A 123 14.78 -1.08 25.89
N VAL A 124 14.69 -2.28 26.47
CA VAL A 124 14.87 -3.55 25.74
C VAL A 124 13.71 -3.75 24.76
N VAL A 125 12.49 -3.57 25.28
CA VAL A 125 11.26 -3.68 24.46
C VAL A 125 11.30 -2.70 23.28
N LEU A 126 11.60 -1.43 23.54
CA LEU A 126 11.69 -0.41 22.49
C LEU A 126 12.77 -0.73 21.43
N ARG A 127 13.94 -1.15 21.88
CA ARG A 127 15.06 -1.51 21.01
C ARG A 127 14.72 -2.69 20.12
N GLN A 128 14.17 -3.76 20.66
CA GLN A 128 13.78 -4.96 19.89
C GLN A 128 12.56 -4.70 19.01
N ALA A 129 11.59 -3.93 19.49
CA ALA A 129 10.47 -3.48 18.66
C ALA A 129 10.89 -2.54 17.51
N GLY A 130 12.11 -1.97 17.58
CA GLY A 130 12.58 -0.98 16.59
C GLY A 130 11.78 0.32 16.64
N LEU A 131 11.33 0.72 17.82
CA LEU A 131 10.53 1.92 18.06
C LEU A 131 11.34 2.97 18.86
N SER A 132 11.16 4.24 18.47
CA SER A 132 11.72 5.38 19.22
C SER A 132 10.67 5.92 20.19
N GLN A 133 11.06 6.14 21.44
CA GLN A 133 10.16 6.65 22.48
C GLN A 133 9.53 7.99 22.09
N GLU A 134 10.28 8.86 21.43
CA GLU A 134 9.81 10.19 21.00
C GLU A 134 8.72 10.16 19.92
N ARG A 135 8.58 9.02 19.23
CA ARG A 135 7.63 8.83 18.13
C ARG A 135 6.47 7.91 18.47
N LEU A 136 6.35 7.53 19.75
CA LEU A 136 5.22 6.72 20.18
C LEU A 136 3.93 7.54 20.15
N THR A 137 2.85 6.90 19.73
CA THR A 137 1.50 7.43 19.93
C THR A 137 1.10 7.33 21.37
N ALA A 138 0.11 8.12 21.82
CA ALA A 138 -0.34 8.13 23.20
C ALA A 138 -0.71 6.74 23.71
N ASP A 139 -1.45 5.96 22.91
CA ASP A 139 -1.88 4.61 23.27
C ASP A 139 -0.69 3.65 23.41
N ALA A 140 0.27 3.73 22.48
CA ALA A 140 1.49 2.93 22.54
C ALA A 140 2.37 3.30 23.77
N GLN A 141 2.42 4.58 24.13
CA GLN A 141 3.11 5.05 25.32
C GLN A 141 2.43 4.51 26.58
N THR A 142 1.09 4.59 26.69
CA THR A 142 0.31 4.07 27.82
C THR A 142 0.56 2.57 27.97
N THR A 143 0.45 1.80 26.88
CA THR A 143 0.73 0.35 26.90
C THR A 143 2.15 0.05 27.39
N LEU A 144 3.13 0.81 26.94
CA LEU A 144 4.53 0.63 27.37
C LEU A 144 4.73 0.99 28.85
N ASP A 145 3.98 1.97 29.38
CA ASP A 145 4.07 2.37 30.79
C ASP A 145 3.37 1.35 31.72
N GLU A 146 2.31 0.70 31.24
CA GLU A 146 1.62 -0.39 31.95
C GLU A 146 2.50 -1.64 32.09
N LEU A 147 3.43 -1.91 31.17
CA LEU A 147 4.39 -3.02 31.29
C LEU A 147 5.35 -2.91 32.49
N ARG A 148 5.40 -1.76 33.19
CA ARG A 148 6.19 -1.60 34.40
C ARG A 148 5.58 -2.28 35.63
N LEU A 149 4.34 -2.76 35.53
CA LEU A 149 3.62 -3.39 36.62
C LEU A 149 3.91 -4.90 36.75
N PHE A 150 4.68 -5.45 35.84
CA PHE A 150 5.12 -6.84 35.80
C PHE A 150 6.65 -6.95 35.85
#